data_36c104ad49274f2198cf876b48398d53
#
_entry.id   36c104ad49274f2198cf876b48398d53
#
_cell.length_a   1.000
_cell.length_b   1.000
_cell.length_c   1.000
_cell.angle_alpha   90.00
_cell.angle_beta   90.00
_cell.angle_gamma   90.00
#
_symmetry.space_group_name_H-M   'P 1'
#
loop_
_entity.id
_entity.type
_entity.pdbx_description
1 polymer ?
#
loop_
_entity_poly.entity_id
_entity_poly.type
_entity_poly.pdbx_seq_one_letter_code
_entity_poly.pdbx_strand_id
1 'polypeptide(L)'
;APLSQPKDEYVVSQIKWDWDSQCVTEPVFAAPLVYVHEPDVHSGTPFFKHNHQPALTWCDNGDLLAVWFSTNEEKGREMVVLSSRLRAGSCEWEKPRMFYQIADRNLTGTALLNDRQGTLYHINGVEAAGHWQNLMMTLRTSTDNGQTWSKPRMIAPEHTRRHQVIAGTSITKEGWFVQACDAGPGGRDGAAVHIS
;
A
#
# COMPACT_ATOMS: atom_id res chain seq x y z
N ALA A 1 -19.22 -1.52 -23.26
CA ALA A 1 -19.05 -0.11 -22.88
C ALA A 1 -18.36 -0.11 -21.51
N PRO A 2 -17.32 0.70 -21.29
CA PRO A 2 -16.72 0.82 -19.95
C PRO A 2 -17.77 1.43 -19.02
N LEU A 3 -18.03 0.76 -17.91
CA LEU A 3 -18.85 1.29 -16.84
C LEU A 3 -18.16 2.56 -16.31
N SER A 4 -18.77 3.71 -16.56
CA SER A 4 -18.36 4.96 -15.94
C SER A 4 -18.60 4.83 -14.44
N GLN A 5 -17.52 4.78 -13.66
CA GLN A 5 -17.63 4.92 -12.21
C GLN A 5 -18.27 6.30 -11.89
N PRO A 6 -19.15 6.36 -10.87
CA PRO A 6 -19.60 7.66 -10.37
C PRO A 6 -18.36 8.46 -9.97
N LYS A 7 -18.22 9.63 -10.55
CA LYS A 7 -17.20 10.60 -10.16
C LYS A 7 -17.66 11.32 -8.88
N ASP A 8 -17.75 10.62 -7.79
CA ASP A 8 -17.59 11.28 -6.51
C ASP A 8 -16.12 11.65 -6.41
N GLU A 9 -15.86 12.93 -6.55
CA GLU A 9 -14.51 13.47 -6.54
C GLU A 9 -13.89 13.21 -5.17
N TYR A 10 -13.04 12.19 -5.08
CA TYR A 10 -12.36 11.85 -3.86
C TYR A 10 -11.30 12.91 -3.58
N VAL A 11 -11.60 13.82 -2.65
CA VAL A 11 -10.73 14.93 -2.30
C VAL A 11 -9.93 14.60 -1.05
N VAL A 12 -8.62 14.77 -1.15
CA VAL A 12 -7.67 14.65 -0.04
C VAL A 12 -7.15 16.05 0.30
N SER A 13 -7.15 16.42 1.58
CA SER A 13 -6.57 17.68 2.04
C SER A 13 -5.08 17.76 1.69
N GLN A 14 -4.66 18.91 1.16
CA GLN A 14 -3.25 19.20 0.88
C GLN A 14 -2.62 20.12 1.92
N ILE A 15 -3.34 20.44 3.00
CA ILE A 15 -2.85 21.26 4.11
C ILE A 15 -1.88 20.38 4.93
N LYS A 16 -0.65 20.86 5.13
CA LYS A 16 0.32 20.18 5.98
C LYS A 16 -0.15 20.15 7.43
N TRP A 17 0.01 18.98 8.05
CA TRP A 17 -0.25 18.80 9.47
C TRP A 17 0.90 19.34 10.30
N ASP A 18 0.56 20.01 11.40
CA ASP A 18 1.57 20.49 12.36
C ASP A 18 1.92 19.36 13.34
N TRP A 19 2.94 18.60 12.99
CA TRP A 19 3.43 17.50 13.81
C TRP A 19 4.07 17.96 15.11
N ASP A 20 4.65 19.14 15.14
CA ASP A 20 5.37 19.66 16.31
C ASP A 20 4.39 20.01 17.44
N SER A 21 3.21 20.51 17.10
CA SER A 21 2.15 20.80 18.08
C SER A 21 1.50 19.56 18.70
N GLN A 22 1.69 18.39 18.09
CA GLN A 22 1.11 17.12 18.50
C GLN A 22 2.12 16.18 19.17
N CYS A 23 3.31 16.68 19.49
CA CYS A 23 4.37 15.85 20.09
C CYS A 23 3.94 15.35 21.48
N VAL A 24 3.64 14.04 21.55
CA VAL A 24 3.53 13.33 22.83
C VAL A 24 4.87 12.73 23.19
N THR A 25 5.33 12.98 24.40
CA THR A 25 6.64 12.52 24.90
C THR A 25 6.63 11.04 25.29
N GLU A 26 5.45 10.47 25.52
CA GLU A 26 5.29 9.08 25.91
C GLU A 26 4.37 8.34 24.94
N PRO A 27 4.64 7.06 24.65
CA PRO A 27 3.74 6.24 23.81
C PRO A 27 2.35 6.10 24.44
N VAL A 28 1.31 6.36 23.66
CA VAL A 28 -0.08 6.18 24.09
C VAL A 28 -0.69 5.01 23.32
N PHE A 29 -1.23 4.04 24.04
CA PHE A 29 -1.93 2.90 23.46
C PHE A 29 -3.42 3.07 23.69
N ALA A 30 -4.16 3.41 22.65
CA ALA A 30 -5.61 3.46 22.66
C ALA A 30 -6.22 2.10 22.30
N ALA A 31 -7.53 1.96 22.45
CA ALA A 31 -8.25 0.80 21.96
C ALA A 31 -8.08 0.65 20.43
N PRO A 32 -7.96 -0.60 19.92
CA PRO A 32 -7.82 -0.83 18.49
C PRO A 32 -9.03 -0.28 17.71
N LEU A 33 -8.76 0.34 16.57
CA LEU A 33 -9.76 0.76 15.61
C LEU A 33 -9.82 -0.23 14.44
N VAL A 34 -11.01 -0.67 14.09
CA VAL A 34 -11.21 -1.52 12.90
C VAL A 34 -11.03 -0.66 11.66
N TYR A 35 -10.11 -1.02 10.76
CA TYR A 35 -9.84 -0.28 9.54
C TYR A 35 -10.37 -0.99 8.27
N VAL A 36 -10.63 -2.29 8.34
CA VAL A 36 -11.23 -3.03 7.23
C VAL A 36 -12.73 -3.07 7.42
N HIS A 37 -13.44 -2.23 6.68
CA HIS A 37 -14.89 -2.24 6.59
C HIS A 37 -15.32 -2.79 5.24
N GLU A 38 -16.48 -3.43 5.16
CA GLU A 38 -17.04 -3.80 3.88
C GLU A 38 -17.43 -2.53 3.10
N PRO A 39 -17.06 -2.44 1.81
CA PRO A 39 -17.50 -1.32 0.97
C PRO A 39 -19.02 -1.38 0.76
N ASP A 40 -19.60 -0.26 0.35
CA ASP A 40 -21.02 -0.24 -0.04
C ASP A 40 -21.26 -1.15 -1.24
N VAL A 41 -22.34 -1.91 -1.24
CA VAL A 41 -22.70 -2.90 -2.27
C VAL A 41 -22.71 -2.27 -3.67
N HIS A 42 -23.02 -0.97 -3.77
CA HIS A 42 -23.10 -0.26 -5.05
C HIS A 42 -21.84 0.55 -5.37
N SER A 43 -20.80 0.48 -4.55
CA SER A 43 -19.55 1.24 -4.78
C SER A 43 -18.76 0.74 -6.00
N GLY A 44 -19.01 -0.50 -6.44
CA GLY A 44 -18.20 -1.17 -7.46
C GLY A 44 -16.79 -1.55 -6.99
N THR A 45 -16.46 -1.35 -5.71
CA THR A 45 -15.18 -1.77 -5.12
C THR A 45 -15.18 -3.27 -4.96
N PRO A 46 -14.27 -4.02 -5.60
CA PRO A 46 -14.15 -5.45 -5.37
C PRO A 46 -13.69 -5.69 -3.92
N PHE A 47 -14.40 -6.57 -3.24
CA PHE A 47 -14.05 -6.95 -1.89
C PHE A 47 -14.26 -8.44 -1.74
N PHE A 48 -13.18 -9.16 -1.42
CA PHE A 48 -13.16 -10.60 -1.35
C PHE A 48 -13.04 -11.07 0.11
N LYS A 49 -13.23 -12.36 0.34
CA LYS A 49 -13.26 -12.95 1.68
C LYS A 49 -11.91 -12.98 2.39
N HIS A 50 -10.78 -12.92 1.64
CA HIS A 50 -9.43 -12.98 2.18
C HIS A 50 -8.77 -11.60 2.06
N ASN A 51 -8.59 -10.93 3.20
CA ASN A 51 -7.95 -9.62 3.32
C ASN A 51 -6.71 -9.78 4.18
N HIS A 52 -5.54 -9.44 3.61
CA HIS A 52 -4.27 -9.77 4.24
C HIS A 52 -3.17 -8.75 3.91
N GLN A 53 -2.08 -8.79 4.68
CA GLN A 53 -0.82 -8.07 4.49
C GLN A 53 -0.99 -6.55 4.37
N PRO A 54 -1.38 -5.88 5.47
CA PRO A 54 -1.55 -4.43 5.49
C PRO A 54 -0.20 -3.72 5.48
N ALA A 55 -0.18 -2.54 4.85
CA ALA A 55 0.87 -1.54 5.02
C ALA A 55 0.23 -0.19 5.37
N LEU A 56 0.92 0.59 6.19
CA LEU A 56 0.44 1.87 6.69
C LEU A 56 1.50 2.94 6.52
N THR A 57 1.08 4.16 6.25
CA THR A 57 1.94 5.33 6.31
C THR A 57 1.17 6.59 6.70
N TRP A 58 1.82 7.47 7.45
CA TRP A 58 1.31 8.83 7.66
C TRP A 58 1.52 9.66 6.39
N CYS A 59 0.50 10.43 6.03
CA CYS A 59 0.59 11.46 5.00
C CYS A 59 0.99 12.80 5.62
N ASP A 60 1.53 13.73 4.83
CA ASP A 60 1.97 15.02 5.34
C ASP A 60 0.82 15.90 5.85
N ASN A 61 -0.40 15.62 5.43
CA ASN A 61 -1.62 16.28 5.90
C ASN A 61 -2.19 15.70 7.21
N GLY A 62 -1.48 14.78 7.86
CA GLY A 62 -1.89 14.14 9.12
C GLY A 62 -2.83 12.95 8.97
N ASP A 63 -3.24 12.60 7.75
CA ASP A 63 -4.03 11.39 7.53
C ASP A 63 -3.14 10.14 7.66
N LEU A 64 -3.73 9.04 8.13
CA LEU A 64 -3.11 7.72 8.06
C LEU A 64 -3.71 6.93 6.90
N LEU A 65 -2.88 6.52 5.96
CA LEU A 65 -3.27 5.71 4.81
C LEU A 65 -2.91 4.25 5.06
N ALA A 66 -3.90 3.36 4.92
CA ALA A 66 -3.73 1.92 4.95
C ALA A 66 -3.99 1.32 3.57
N VAL A 67 -3.22 0.31 3.19
CA VAL A 67 -3.44 -0.51 2.01
C VAL A 67 -3.28 -1.99 2.38
N TRP A 68 -4.02 -2.86 1.70
CA TRP A 68 -3.93 -4.32 1.88
C TRP A 68 -4.43 -5.01 0.62
N PHE A 69 -4.08 -6.27 0.41
CA PHE A 69 -4.70 -7.01 -0.68
C PHE A 69 -6.00 -7.70 -0.25
N SER A 70 -6.91 -7.79 -1.20
CA SER A 70 -8.18 -8.51 -1.09
C SER A 70 -8.29 -9.51 -2.25
N THR A 71 -8.62 -10.75 -1.95
CA THR A 71 -8.65 -11.87 -2.89
C THR A 71 -9.55 -12.99 -2.38
N ASN A 72 -9.92 -13.95 -3.22
CA ASN A 72 -10.62 -15.15 -2.77
C ASN A 72 -9.70 -16.11 -2.02
N GLU A 73 -8.45 -16.21 -2.48
CA GLU A 73 -7.40 -17.01 -1.84
C GLU A 73 -6.03 -16.37 -2.12
N GLU A 74 -5.05 -16.61 -1.28
CA GLU A 74 -3.74 -15.94 -1.31
C GLU A 74 -3.00 -16.07 -2.66
N LYS A 75 -3.28 -17.12 -3.40
CA LYS A 75 -2.71 -17.34 -4.75
C LYS A 75 -3.59 -16.82 -5.87
N GLY A 76 -4.70 -16.17 -5.54
CA GLY A 76 -5.67 -15.66 -6.51
C GLY A 76 -5.06 -14.63 -7.45
N ARG A 77 -5.50 -14.64 -8.70
CA ARG A 77 -5.08 -13.69 -9.75
C ARG A 77 -6.11 -12.58 -9.98
N GLU A 78 -7.27 -12.69 -9.34
CA GLU A 78 -8.26 -11.63 -9.23
C GLU A 78 -7.91 -10.60 -8.16
N MET A 79 -6.80 -10.80 -7.47
CA MET A 79 -6.33 -9.99 -6.36
C MET A 79 -6.31 -8.51 -6.69
N VAL A 80 -6.78 -7.73 -5.74
CA VAL A 80 -6.74 -6.27 -5.78
C VAL A 80 -6.06 -5.75 -4.52
N VAL A 81 -5.44 -4.59 -4.61
CA VAL A 81 -5.02 -3.82 -3.42
C VAL A 81 -6.08 -2.76 -3.16
N LEU A 82 -6.60 -2.78 -1.96
CA LEU A 82 -7.56 -1.81 -1.46
C LEU A 82 -6.85 -0.78 -0.57
N SER A 83 -7.47 0.37 -0.38
CA SER A 83 -7.03 1.37 0.58
C SER A 83 -8.18 1.85 1.45
N SER A 84 -7.85 2.26 2.65
CA SER A 84 -8.69 3.02 3.54
C SER A 84 -7.88 4.15 4.17
N ARG A 85 -8.54 5.20 4.60
CA ARG A 85 -7.91 6.38 5.17
C ARG A 85 -8.58 6.74 6.49
N LEU A 86 -7.75 6.99 7.50
CA LEU A 86 -8.16 7.66 8.72
C LEU A 86 -7.78 9.14 8.58
N ARG A 87 -8.81 10.00 8.46
CA ARG A 87 -8.57 11.44 8.34
C ARG A 87 -8.00 12.02 9.62
N ALA A 88 -7.14 13.02 9.50
CA ALA A 88 -6.64 13.77 10.64
C ALA A 88 -7.79 14.27 11.52
N GLY A 89 -7.75 13.93 12.81
CA GLY A 89 -8.81 14.26 13.78
C GLY A 89 -10.06 13.39 13.74
N SER A 90 -10.14 12.39 12.85
CA SER A 90 -11.23 11.40 12.82
C SER A 90 -10.94 10.22 13.75
N CYS A 91 -12.00 9.58 14.25
CA CYS A 91 -11.95 8.32 14.96
C CYS A 91 -12.40 7.13 14.10
N GLU A 92 -12.77 7.38 12.84
CA GLU A 92 -13.31 6.36 11.95
C GLU A 92 -12.55 6.30 10.65
N TRP A 93 -12.23 5.07 10.21
CA TRP A 93 -11.65 4.81 8.92
C TRP A 93 -12.71 4.92 7.82
N GLU A 94 -12.32 5.49 6.70
CA GLU A 94 -13.16 5.52 5.50
C GLU A 94 -13.43 4.10 4.99
N LYS A 95 -14.51 3.93 4.22
CA LYS A 95 -14.77 2.68 3.53
C LYS A 95 -13.70 2.39 2.48
N PRO A 96 -13.40 1.11 2.24
CA PRO A 96 -12.37 0.71 1.29
C PRO A 96 -12.64 1.23 -0.12
N ARG A 97 -11.55 1.58 -0.80
CA ARG A 97 -11.54 1.97 -2.21
C ARG A 97 -10.53 1.13 -2.98
N MET A 98 -10.78 0.96 -4.27
CA MET A 98 -9.77 0.39 -5.17
C MET A 98 -8.52 1.27 -5.14
N PHE A 99 -7.39 0.67 -4.83
CA PHE A 99 -6.10 1.36 -4.78
C PHE A 99 -5.17 0.96 -5.93
N TYR A 100 -5.04 -0.35 -6.18
CA TYR A 100 -4.17 -0.86 -7.22
C TYR A 100 -4.66 -2.20 -7.73
N GLN A 101 -4.62 -2.37 -9.03
CA GLN A 101 -4.94 -3.64 -9.69
C GLN A 101 -4.15 -3.78 -10.99
N ILE A 102 -3.69 -5.00 -11.25
CA ILE A 102 -3.26 -5.45 -12.57
C ILE A 102 -4.10 -6.65 -12.91
N ALA A 103 -4.85 -6.57 -13.99
CA ALA A 103 -5.78 -7.62 -14.40
C ALA A 103 -5.06 -8.97 -14.55
N ASP A 104 -5.66 -10.02 -14.00
CA ASP A 104 -5.15 -11.39 -14.09
C ASP A 104 -3.71 -11.53 -13.58
N ARG A 105 -3.40 -10.90 -12.43
CA ARG A 105 -2.11 -11.01 -11.73
C ARG A 105 -2.30 -11.08 -10.22
N ASN A 106 -1.49 -11.91 -9.59
CA ASN A 106 -1.31 -11.86 -8.15
C ASN A 106 -0.48 -10.62 -7.77
N LEU A 107 -0.88 -9.94 -6.70
CA LEU A 107 -0.29 -8.69 -6.22
C LEU A 107 0.24 -8.82 -4.78
N THR A 108 0.67 -10.00 -4.40
CA THR A 108 1.14 -10.27 -3.04
C THR A 108 2.34 -9.41 -2.67
N GLY A 109 2.28 -8.82 -1.50
CA GLY A 109 3.32 -7.95 -0.96
C GLY A 109 3.10 -6.49 -1.32
N THR A 110 2.81 -5.70 -0.30
CA THR A 110 2.61 -4.26 -0.44
C THR A 110 3.36 -3.51 0.66
N ALA A 111 3.90 -2.35 0.34
CA ALA A 111 4.54 -1.46 1.29
C ALA A 111 4.25 0.00 0.94
N LEU A 112 4.14 0.82 1.98
CA LEU A 112 3.98 2.26 1.88
C LEU A 112 5.10 2.95 2.64
N LEU A 113 5.51 4.11 2.13
CA LEU A 113 6.47 4.98 2.79
C LEU A 113 6.13 6.44 2.49
N ASN A 114 6.33 7.31 3.49
CA ASN A 114 6.40 8.76 3.33
C ASN A 114 7.86 9.20 3.55
N ASP A 115 8.45 9.91 2.58
CA ASP A 115 9.82 10.44 2.72
C ASP A 115 9.92 11.69 3.61
N ARG A 116 8.79 12.18 4.09
CA ARG A 116 8.68 13.43 4.87
C ARG A 116 9.13 14.69 4.10
N GLN A 117 9.26 14.56 2.78
CA GLN A 117 9.63 15.64 1.87
C GLN A 117 8.54 15.92 0.83
N GLY A 118 7.36 15.33 1.04
CA GLY A 118 6.18 15.52 0.20
C GLY A 118 5.89 14.37 -0.75
N THR A 119 6.61 13.25 -0.66
CA THR A 119 6.37 12.11 -1.54
C THR A 119 6.00 10.85 -0.78
N LEU A 120 4.89 10.25 -1.16
CA LEU A 120 4.51 8.90 -0.76
C LEU A 120 4.98 7.90 -1.82
N TYR A 121 5.49 6.78 -1.37
CA TYR A 121 5.93 5.65 -2.19
C TYR A 121 5.05 4.44 -1.92
N HIS A 122 4.60 3.78 -2.96
CA HIS A 122 3.94 2.48 -2.91
C HIS A 122 4.76 1.47 -3.68
N ILE A 123 5.25 0.44 -2.99
CA ILE A 123 5.97 -0.67 -3.57
C ILE A 123 5.09 -1.91 -3.48
N ASN A 124 4.97 -2.66 -4.57
CA ASN A 124 4.12 -3.84 -4.61
C ASN A 124 4.75 -4.96 -5.43
N GLY A 125 4.63 -6.19 -4.93
CA GLY A 125 4.92 -7.37 -5.71
C GLY A 125 3.87 -7.60 -6.78
N VAL A 126 4.29 -7.97 -7.98
CA VAL A 126 3.41 -8.29 -9.11
C VAL A 126 3.86 -9.59 -9.73
N GLU A 127 2.93 -10.52 -9.91
CA GLU A 127 3.20 -11.78 -10.60
C GLU A 127 3.72 -11.55 -12.02
N ALA A 128 4.93 -12.07 -12.28
CA ALA A 128 5.61 -11.88 -13.56
C ALA A 128 5.36 -13.02 -14.55
N ALA A 129 5.26 -14.26 -14.07
CA ALA A 129 5.36 -15.45 -14.94
C ALA A 129 4.40 -16.58 -14.52
N GLY A 130 3.12 -16.28 -14.38
CA GLY A 130 2.06 -17.28 -14.21
C GLY A 130 2.09 -18.05 -12.88
N HIS A 131 2.87 -17.59 -11.91
CA HIS A 131 2.98 -18.21 -10.61
C HIS A 131 3.28 -17.16 -9.54
N TRP A 132 2.52 -17.13 -8.45
CA TRP A 132 2.64 -16.15 -7.37
C TRP A 132 4.05 -16.07 -6.74
N GLN A 133 4.87 -17.08 -6.90
CA GLN A 133 6.27 -17.09 -6.44
C GLN A 133 7.24 -16.36 -7.39
N ASN A 134 6.80 -15.98 -8.59
CA ASN A 134 7.60 -15.22 -9.54
C ASN A 134 7.12 -13.77 -9.53
N LEU A 135 7.49 -13.05 -8.50
CA LEU A 135 7.12 -11.65 -8.31
C LEU A 135 8.22 -10.72 -8.82
N MET A 136 7.82 -9.67 -9.49
CA MET A 136 8.63 -8.49 -9.74
C MET A 136 8.14 -7.35 -8.84
N MET A 137 9.00 -6.40 -8.56
CA MET A 137 8.60 -5.21 -7.80
C MET A 137 8.19 -4.07 -8.72
N THR A 138 7.10 -3.41 -8.36
CA THR A 138 6.66 -2.16 -8.96
C THR A 138 6.67 -1.04 -7.94
N LEU A 139 6.93 0.17 -8.41
CA LEU A 139 6.92 1.40 -7.63
C LEU A 139 5.95 2.40 -8.25
N ARG A 140 5.15 3.03 -7.39
CA ARG A 140 4.35 4.22 -7.69
C ARG A 140 4.65 5.30 -6.67
N THR A 141 4.46 6.55 -7.06
CA THR A 141 4.63 7.71 -6.19
C THR A 141 3.40 8.60 -6.21
N SER A 142 3.19 9.32 -5.12
CA SER A 142 2.18 10.37 -4.99
C SER A 142 2.81 11.59 -4.33
N THR A 143 2.47 12.77 -4.81
CA THR A 143 2.90 14.07 -4.26
C THR A 143 1.71 14.90 -3.75
N ASP A 144 0.55 14.28 -3.61
CA ASP A 144 -0.72 14.90 -3.21
C ASP A 144 -1.40 14.11 -2.08
N ASN A 145 -0.59 13.64 -1.12
CA ASN A 145 -1.05 12.86 0.03
C ASN A 145 -1.83 11.58 -0.34
N GLY A 146 -1.51 10.98 -1.47
CA GLY A 146 -2.15 9.74 -1.93
C GLY A 146 -3.51 9.95 -2.59
N GLN A 147 -3.85 11.18 -3.03
CA GLN A 147 -5.04 11.42 -3.83
C GLN A 147 -4.89 10.83 -5.23
N THR A 148 -3.74 11.07 -5.86
CA THR A 148 -3.39 10.46 -7.14
C THR A 148 -2.04 9.75 -7.07
N TRP A 149 -1.84 8.81 -7.97
CA TRP A 149 -0.62 7.98 -8.03
C TRP A 149 -0.08 7.92 -9.44
N SER A 150 1.25 7.95 -9.54
CA SER A 150 1.93 7.75 -10.82
C SER A 150 1.60 6.37 -11.42
N LYS A 151 1.84 6.21 -12.73
CA LYS A 151 1.83 4.89 -13.35
C LYS A 151 2.89 4.00 -12.68
N PRO A 152 2.60 2.68 -12.52
CA PRO A 152 3.57 1.76 -11.95
C PRO A 152 4.78 1.63 -12.90
N ARG A 153 5.97 1.61 -12.31
CA ARG A 153 7.22 1.25 -13.01
C ARG A 153 7.86 0.06 -12.32
N MET A 154 8.46 -0.83 -13.08
CA MET A 154 9.29 -1.90 -12.54
C MET A 154 10.55 -1.32 -11.91
N ILE A 155 10.96 -1.92 -10.79
CA ILE A 155 12.25 -1.69 -10.16
C ILE A 155 12.99 -3.02 -10.03
N ALA A 156 14.30 -3.03 -10.19
CA ALA A 156 15.16 -4.20 -10.20
C ALA A 156 14.64 -5.34 -11.13
N PRO A 157 14.37 -5.08 -12.42
CA PRO A 157 13.76 -6.05 -13.35
C PRO A 157 14.62 -7.27 -13.63
N GLU A 158 15.91 -7.21 -13.37
CA GLU A 158 16.86 -8.32 -13.47
C GLU A 158 16.67 -9.39 -12.39
N HIS A 159 16.03 -9.06 -11.30
CA HIS A 159 15.67 -9.97 -10.23
C HIS A 159 14.36 -10.69 -10.55
N THR A 160 14.44 -11.88 -11.09
CA THR A 160 13.26 -12.64 -11.57
C THR A 160 12.72 -13.67 -10.59
N ARG A 161 13.37 -13.86 -9.43
CA ARG A 161 12.97 -14.86 -8.44
C ARG A 161 12.54 -14.19 -7.15
N ARG A 162 11.23 -14.20 -6.96
CA ARG A 162 10.56 -13.92 -5.71
C ARG A 162 11.04 -12.70 -4.94
N HIS A 163 10.57 -11.58 -5.35
CA HIS A 163 10.68 -10.33 -4.61
C HIS A 163 9.34 -10.01 -3.95
N GLN A 164 8.90 -10.87 -3.02
CA GLN A 164 7.75 -10.54 -2.21
C GLN A 164 8.14 -9.37 -1.31
N VAL A 165 7.49 -8.24 -1.57
CA VAL A 165 7.63 -7.05 -0.74
C VAL A 165 7.05 -7.33 0.63
N ILE A 166 7.79 -7.00 1.67
CA ILE A 166 7.34 -7.08 3.06
C ILE A 166 7.15 -5.65 3.56
N ALA A 167 6.07 -5.40 4.27
CA ALA A 167 5.83 -4.09 4.89
C ALA A 167 7.02 -3.67 5.77
N GLY A 168 7.24 -2.38 5.92
CA GLY A 168 8.32 -1.85 6.74
C GLY A 168 9.45 -1.22 5.95
N THR A 169 9.13 -0.64 4.78
CA THR A 169 10.05 0.23 4.05
C THR A 169 10.50 1.39 4.91
N SER A 170 11.76 1.77 4.82
CA SER A 170 12.34 2.89 5.56
C SER A 170 13.33 3.68 4.70
N ILE A 171 13.62 4.90 5.15
CA ILE A 171 14.72 5.73 4.62
C ILE A 171 15.74 5.91 5.72
N THR A 172 17.03 5.68 5.44
CA THR A 172 18.12 5.91 6.38
C THR A 172 18.38 7.42 6.52
N LYS A 173 19.20 7.79 7.51
CA LYS A 173 19.62 9.19 7.68
C LYS A 173 20.40 9.75 6.50
N GLU A 174 21.08 8.88 5.78
CA GLU A 174 21.85 9.20 4.56
C GLU A 174 20.96 9.29 3.32
N GLY A 175 19.65 8.99 3.44
CA GLY A 175 18.69 9.03 2.34
C GLY A 175 18.55 7.73 1.56
N TRP A 176 19.17 6.63 2.01
CA TRP A 176 18.99 5.33 1.37
C TRP A 176 17.59 4.78 1.58
N PHE A 177 16.99 4.35 0.52
CA PHE A 177 15.71 3.66 0.55
C PHE A 177 15.95 2.16 0.83
N VAL A 178 15.33 1.63 1.88
CA VAL A 178 15.51 0.24 2.30
C VAL A 178 14.18 -0.49 2.27
N GLN A 179 14.08 -1.52 1.43
CA GLN A 179 12.88 -2.34 1.28
C GLN A 179 13.19 -3.79 1.65
N ALA A 180 12.53 -4.30 2.68
CA ALA A 180 12.59 -5.71 3.04
C ALA A 180 11.85 -6.58 2.01
N CYS A 181 12.41 -7.73 1.70
CA CYS A 181 11.82 -8.71 0.80
C CYS A 181 12.29 -10.14 1.10
N ASP A 182 11.65 -11.12 0.51
CA ASP A 182 12.14 -12.49 0.48
C ASP A 182 13.33 -12.63 -0.48
N ALA A 183 14.34 -13.42 -0.11
CA ALA A 183 15.50 -13.68 -0.95
C ALA A 183 15.28 -14.79 -2.00
N GLY A 184 14.32 -15.67 -1.80
CA GLY A 184 14.08 -16.79 -2.70
C GLY A 184 12.73 -17.49 -2.51
N PRO A 185 12.38 -18.42 -3.39
CA PRO A 185 11.10 -19.12 -3.35
C PRO A 185 10.88 -19.85 -2.03
N GLY A 186 9.75 -19.58 -1.37
CA GLY A 186 9.40 -20.22 -0.11
C GLY A 186 10.18 -19.72 1.11
N GLY A 187 10.90 -18.58 0.98
CA GLY A 187 11.76 -18.06 2.06
C GLY A 187 12.94 -18.95 2.39
N ARG A 188 13.27 -19.91 1.52
CA ARG A 188 14.35 -20.88 1.78
C ARG A 188 15.73 -20.24 1.79
N ASP A 189 15.91 -19.16 1.07
CA ASP A 189 17.17 -18.44 0.98
C ASP A 189 17.26 -17.27 1.98
N GLY A 190 16.27 -17.18 2.89
CA GLY A 190 16.23 -16.17 3.94
C GLY A 190 15.53 -14.88 3.53
N ALA A 191 15.78 -13.83 4.32
CA ALA A 191 15.32 -12.48 4.05
C ALA A 191 16.40 -11.68 3.30
N ALA A 192 15.96 -10.73 2.48
CA ALA A 192 16.83 -9.81 1.77
C ALA A 192 16.34 -8.37 1.90
N VAL A 193 17.16 -7.42 1.48
CA VAL A 193 16.78 -6.02 1.38
C VAL A 193 17.22 -5.47 0.04
N HIS A 194 16.36 -4.65 -0.56
CA HIS A 194 16.76 -3.75 -1.65
C HIS A 194 17.17 -2.42 -1.04
N ILE A 195 18.27 -1.89 -1.49
CA ILE A 195 18.80 -0.59 -1.08
C ILE A 195 19.05 0.23 -2.35
N SER A 196 18.57 1.48 -2.36
CA SER A 196 18.78 2.40 -3.49
C SER A 196 19.28 3.74 -3.02
#